data_168373c7ded07ddf23155d3d00b809c9
#
_entry.id   168373c7ded07ddf23155d3d00b809c9
#
_cell.length_a   1.000
_cell.length_b   1.000
_cell.length_c   1.000
_cell.angle_alpha   90.00
_cell.angle_beta   90.00
_cell.angle_gamma   90.00
#
_symmetry.space_group_name_H-M   'P 1'
#
loop_
_entity.id
_entity.type
_entity.pdbx_description
1 polymer ?
#
loop_
_entity_poly.entity_id
_entity_poly.type
_entity_poly.pdbx_seq_one_letter_code
_entity_poly.pdbx_strand_id
1 'polypeptide(L)'
;MKKCCLLAVLIICLGGCSHTRPKHAGFKPVRPNAVALNSVSLTNKISPDWLKPDASLFTLGPGDKLEIEIIGEPASRTTTFVAPDGKIYFNLLPGIDVWGLTLAQAKAQLEQELGNFVREKSQISLLLRGVISKRVWILGRVQTPGVYALAAPTTLLEAISWAGGTLALTSYRDQEAAGINEELADLRRSFVIREGKLLPINFSRLLNEGDLSQNIYLQPDDFIYFPAATAREIYVLGAVAQPRPVLYSENMGVAAAVASAYGTIKGAYLRHVAVVRGSLDHPEIAIVDYKAVIRGEAADIPLQPHDIVYVPFSPYRYLVKYAEVIVNTFVSASAINAGTAAFTKQPTAGAGIFIPIGSGIQVIPPVSPPPVH
;
A
#
# COMPACT_ATOMS: atom_id res chain seq x y z
N MET A 1 73.84 -35.59 54.72
CA MET A 1 72.41 -35.32 54.73
C MET A 1 72.11 -33.83 54.54
N LYS A 2 72.74 -33.10 53.59
CA LYS A 2 72.48 -31.65 53.37
C LYS A 2 72.34 -31.27 51.86
N LYS A 3 72.06 -32.24 50.97
CA LYS A 3 71.91 -31.97 49.53
C LYS A 3 70.48 -32.28 48.96
N CYS A 4 69.55 -32.79 49.78
CA CYS A 4 68.17 -33.12 49.29
C CYS A 4 67.15 -32.07 49.50
N CYS A 5 67.36 -30.99 50.33
CA CYS A 5 66.38 -29.98 50.57
C CYS A 5 66.33 -28.81 49.54
N LEU A 6 67.38 -28.68 48.72
CA LEU A 6 67.43 -27.59 47.72
C LEU A 6 66.71 -27.89 46.38
N LEU A 7 66.47 -29.20 46.13
CA LEU A 7 65.71 -29.56 44.91
C LEU A 7 64.18 -29.54 45.05
N ALA A 8 63.66 -29.58 46.28
CA ALA A 8 62.21 -29.54 46.53
C ALA A 8 61.61 -28.14 46.48
N VAL A 9 62.42 -27.11 46.69
CA VAL A 9 61.90 -25.69 46.63
C VAL A 9 61.87 -25.16 45.23
N LEU A 10 62.64 -25.72 44.26
CA LEU A 10 62.64 -25.25 42.86
C LEU A 10 61.50 -25.82 42.01
N ILE A 11 60.75 -26.83 42.48
CA ILE A 11 59.63 -27.45 41.74
C ILE A 11 58.29 -26.74 42.11
N ILE A 12 58.20 -26.01 43.23
CA ILE A 12 56.97 -25.35 43.65
C ILE A 12 56.76 -24.00 42.96
N CYS A 13 57.77 -23.39 42.33
CA CYS A 13 57.63 -22.10 41.64
C CYS A 13 57.26 -22.20 40.15
N LEU A 14 57.14 -23.43 39.54
CA LEU A 14 56.75 -23.59 38.14
C LEU A 14 55.28 -23.99 37.93
N GLY A 15 54.48 -24.03 39.00
CA GLY A 15 53.09 -24.47 38.96
C GLY A 15 52.06 -23.33 39.04
N GLY A 16 52.30 -22.17 38.45
CA GLY A 16 51.34 -21.08 38.70
C GLY A 16 51.26 -20.00 37.64
N CYS A 17 50.88 -20.33 36.44
CA CYS A 17 50.19 -19.39 35.49
C CYS A 17 49.55 -20.19 34.39
N SER A 18 48.51 -20.97 34.72
CA SER A 18 47.54 -21.34 33.71
C SER A 18 46.73 -20.08 33.38
N HIS A 19 47.21 -19.30 32.44
CA HIS A 19 46.36 -18.37 31.72
C HIS A 19 45.24 -19.20 31.08
N THR A 20 44.09 -19.27 31.76
CA THR A 20 42.85 -19.69 31.13
C THR A 20 42.56 -18.64 30.06
N ARG A 21 43.05 -18.87 28.83
CA ARG A 21 42.58 -18.14 27.67
C ARG A 21 41.05 -18.27 27.69
N PRO A 22 40.28 -17.16 27.62
CA PRO A 22 38.85 -17.26 27.48
C PRO A 22 38.63 -18.17 26.29
N LYS A 23 37.93 -19.29 26.49
CA LYS A 23 37.47 -20.14 25.39
C LYS A 23 36.66 -19.24 24.50
N HIS A 24 37.21 -18.83 23.37
CA HIS A 24 36.41 -18.23 22.33
C HIS A 24 35.28 -19.22 22.12
N ALA A 25 34.05 -18.77 22.41
CA ALA A 25 32.88 -19.57 22.13
C ALA A 25 32.89 -19.82 20.62
N GLY A 26 33.37 -21.01 20.24
CA GLY A 26 33.40 -21.40 18.84
C GLY A 26 31.96 -21.27 18.33
N PHE A 27 31.78 -20.67 17.19
CA PHE A 27 30.50 -20.66 16.48
C PHE A 27 30.04 -22.12 16.37
N LYS A 28 29.12 -22.55 17.22
CA LYS A 28 28.42 -23.80 17.02
C LYS A 28 27.40 -23.51 15.93
N PRO A 29 27.46 -24.17 14.76
CA PRO A 29 26.41 -24.01 13.76
C PRO A 29 25.09 -24.48 14.39
N VAL A 30 24.25 -23.55 14.76
CA VAL A 30 22.88 -23.84 15.15
C VAL A 30 22.17 -24.26 13.86
N ARG A 31 21.78 -25.53 13.77
CA ARG A 31 21.01 -25.99 12.61
C ARG A 31 19.72 -25.18 12.59
N PRO A 32 19.34 -24.58 11.46
CA PRO A 32 18.07 -23.90 11.36
C PRO A 32 16.98 -24.94 11.66
N ASN A 33 16.27 -24.78 12.76
CA ASN A 33 15.03 -25.48 12.93
C ASN A 33 14.18 -25.07 11.75
N ALA A 34 13.68 -26.03 10.98
CA ALA A 34 12.75 -25.76 9.91
C ALA A 34 11.52 -25.10 10.56
N VAL A 35 11.47 -23.77 10.46
CA VAL A 35 10.29 -23.03 10.92
C VAL A 35 9.19 -23.37 9.95
N ALA A 36 8.16 -24.07 10.44
CA ALA A 36 7.00 -24.38 9.64
C ALA A 36 6.34 -23.06 9.23
N LEU A 37 6.36 -22.78 7.95
CA LEU A 37 5.52 -21.71 7.37
C LEU A 37 4.08 -22.21 7.41
N ASN A 38 3.25 -21.54 8.19
CA ASN A 38 1.83 -21.84 8.25
C ASN A 38 1.12 -21.00 7.17
N SER A 39 0.50 -21.68 6.21
CA SER A 39 -0.37 -21.01 5.25
C SER A 39 -1.62 -20.48 5.97
N VAL A 40 -1.79 -19.16 5.96
CA VAL A 40 -2.99 -18.53 6.50
C VAL A 40 -3.85 -18.11 5.32
N SER A 41 -4.93 -18.83 5.10
CA SER A 41 -5.97 -18.39 4.18
C SER A 41 -6.69 -17.21 4.83
N LEU A 42 -6.51 -16.02 4.28
CA LEU A 42 -7.43 -14.91 4.55
C LEU A 42 -8.80 -15.36 4.01
N THR A 43 -9.77 -15.54 4.91
CA THR A 43 -11.08 -16.15 4.60
C THR A 43 -12.01 -15.28 3.77
N ASN A 44 -11.54 -14.15 3.27
CA ASN A 44 -12.32 -13.30 2.41
C ASN A 44 -12.31 -13.85 0.97
N LYS A 45 -13.34 -14.61 0.65
CA LYS A 45 -13.65 -14.98 -0.74
C LYS A 45 -14.20 -13.75 -1.45
N ILE A 46 -13.92 -13.64 -2.75
CA ILE A 46 -14.55 -12.64 -3.61
C ILE A 46 -16.07 -12.82 -3.52
N SER A 47 -16.77 -11.75 -3.14
CA SER A 47 -18.22 -11.79 -3.08
C SER A 47 -18.77 -11.93 -4.51
N PRO A 48 -19.74 -12.82 -4.77
CA PRO A 48 -20.39 -12.91 -6.07
C PRO A 48 -21.05 -11.59 -6.53
N ASP A 49 -21.39 -10.73 -5.59
CA ASP A 49 -21.99 -9.42 -5.89
C ASP A 49 -20.98 -8.46 -6.53
N TRP A 50 -19.69 -8.62 -6.24
CA TRP A 50 -18.64 -7.81 -6.87
C TRP A 50 -18.38 -8.18 -8.33
N LEU A 51 -18.84 -9.35 -8.76
CA LEU A 51 -18.73 -9.82 -10.14
C LEU A 51 -19.91 -9.40 -11.01
N LYS A 52 -20.85 -8.65 -10.44
CA LYS A 52 -22.01 -8.10 -11.15
C LYS A 52 -21.93 -6.58 -11.16
N PRO A 53 -22.40 -5.94 -12.24
CA PRO A 53 -22.50 -4.48 -12.23
C PRO A 53 -23.45 -4.04 -11.13
N ASP A 54 -23.10 -2.97 -10.44
CA ASP A 54 -24.01 -2.35 -9.49
C ASP A 54 -25.24 -1.85 -10.25
N ALA A 55 -26.41 -2.33 -9.85
CA ALA A 55 -27.69 -1.92 -10.43
C ALA A 55 -28.15 -0.55 -9.92
N SER A 56 -27.41 0.06 -8.99
CA SER A 56 -27.72 1.40 -8.50
C SER A 56 -27.63 2.43 -9.61
N LEU A 57 -28.62 3.30 -9.67
CA LEU A 57 -28.63 4.40 -10.62
C LEU A 57 -27.51 5.39 -10.28
N PHE A 58 -26.88 5.94 -11.31
CA PHE A 58 -25.92 7.03 -11.13
C PHE A 58 -26.56 8.18 -10.36
N THR A 59 -25.87 8.65 -9.34
CA THR A 59 -26.26 9.80 -8.53
C THR A 59 -25.26 10.92 -8.68
N LEU A 60 -25.76 12.14 -8.81
CA LEU A 60 -24.97 13.35 -8.94
C LEU A 60 -24.14 13.62 -7.68
N GLY A 61 -22.96 14.17 -7.88
CA GLY A 61 -22.09 14.61 -6.81
C GLY A 61 -21.27 15.85 -7.17
N PRO A 62 -20.60 16.47 -6.20
CA PRO A 62 -19.82 17.69 -6.43
C PRO A 62 -18.79 17.51 -7.56
N GLY A 63 -18.76 18.51 -8.44
CA GLY A 63 -17.85 18.53 -9.60
C GLY A 63 -18.43 17.97 -10.89
N ASP A 64 -19.52 17.20 -10.85
CA ASP A 64 -20.15 16.67 -12.07
C ASP A 64 -20.62 17.80 -12.98
N LYS A 65 -20.34 17.65 -14.29
CA LYS A 65 -20.67 18.67 -15.29
C LYS A 65 -22.00 18.32 -15.96
N LEU A 66 -22.87 19.29 -16.00
CA LEU A 66 -24.21 19.17 -16.54
C LEU A 66 -24.43 20.21 -17.61
N GLU A 67 -25.21 19.88 -18.61
CA GLU A 67 -25.77 20.83 -19.57
C GLU A 67 -27.27 20.89 -19.34
N ILE A 68 -27.79 22.12 -19.19
CA ILE A 68 -29.17 22.39 -18.92
C ILE A 68 -29.68 23.30 -20.04
N GLU A 69 -30.87 22.96 -20.59
CA GLU A 69 -31.55 23.73 -21.63
C GLU A 69 -33.04 23.71 -21.36
N ILE A 70 -33.70 24.87 -21.48
CA ILE A 70 -35.14 24.96 -21.47
C ILE A 70 -35.60 24.62 -22.89
N ILE A 71 -36.45 23.60 -23.02
CA ILE A 71 -36.93 23.13 -24.33
C ILE A 71 -37.78 24.23 -24.97
N GLY A 72 -37.42 24.63 -26.18
CA GLY A 72 -38.00 25.75 -26.89
C GLY A 72 -37.23 27.06 -26.80
N GLU A 73 -36.23 27.15 -25.91
CA GLU A 73 -35.39 28.33 -25.71
C GLU A 73 -33.90 27.98 -25.88
N PRO A 74 -33.38 27.84 -27.10
CA PRO A 74 -31.97 27.44 -27.33
C PRO A 74 -30.96 28.39 -26.70
N ALA A 75 -31.33 29.66 -26.50
CA ALA A 75 -30.48 30.65 -25.81
C ALA A 75 -30.31 30.37 -24.31
N SER A 76 -31.15 29.49 -23.73
CA SER A 76 -31.03 29.08 -22.33
C SER A 76 -29.97 28.00 -22.08
N ARG A 77 -29.43 27.37 -23.14
CA ARG A 77 -28.46 26.30 -23.03
C ARG A 77 -27.22 26.77 -22.28
N THR A 78 -26.95 26.14 -21.14
CA THR A 78 -25.85 26.48 -20.27
C THR A 78 -25.16 25.21 -19.74
N THR A 79 -23.84 25.22 -19.73
CA THR A 79 -23.06 24.19 -19.03
C THR A 79 -22.76 24.68 -17.61
N THR A 80 -23.17 23.89 -16.65
CA THR A 80 -22.92 24.14 -15.22
C THR A 80 -22.27 22.92 -14.58
N PHE A 81 -21.94 23.01 -13.32
CA PHE A 81 -21.43 21.89 -12.53
C PHE A 81 -22.12 21.85 -11.18
N VAL A 82 -22.10 20.67 -10.56
CA VAL A 82 -22.54 20.54 -9.17
C VAL A 82 -21.48 21.18 -8.28
N ALA A 83 -21.86 22.24 -7.60
CA ALA A 83 -20.96 22.99 -6.74
C ALA A 83 -20.51 22.17 -5.51
N PRO A 84 -19.47 22.58 -4.78
CA PRO A 84 -18.99 21.86 -3.59
C PRO A 84 -20.04 21.70 -2.48
N ASP A 85 -21.03 22.58 -2.43
CA ASP A 85 -22.19 22.52 -1.52
C ASP A 85 -23.27 21.53 -1.96
N GLY A 86 -23.07 20.81 -3.08
CA GLY A 86 -24.01 19.85 -3.63
C GLY A 86 -25.14 20.47 -4.46
N LYS A 87 -25.06 21.76 -4.78
CA LYS A 87 -26.12 22.49 -5.49
C LYS A 87 -25.75 22.77 -6.93
N ILE A 88 -26.78 22.96 -7.74
CA ILE A 88 -26.70 23.49 -9.10
C ILE A 88 -27.24 24.93 -9.09
N TYR A 89 -26.51 25.82 -9.75
CA TYR A 89 -26.91 27.19 -9.99
C TYR A 89 -27.23 27.35 -11.48
N PHE A 90 -28.46 27.72 -11.79
CA PHE A 90 -28.93 27.86 -13.16
C PHE A 90 -29.83 29.12 -13.30
N ASN A 91 -29.40 30.06 -14.13
CA ASN A 91 -30.09 31.34 -14.36
C ASN A 91 -30.43 32.06 -13.03
N LEU A 92 -31.71 32.42 -12.86
CA LEU A 92 -32.23 33.15 -11.70
C LEU A 92 -32.66 32.21 -10.56
N LEU A 93 -32.50 30.89 -10.74
CA LEU A 93 -32.91 29.94 -9.70
C LEU A 93 -31.97 30.02 -8.49
N PRO A 94 -32.52 29.94 -7.28
CA PRO A 94 -31.68 29.73 -6.09
C PRO A 94 -30.93 28.39 -6.23
N GLY A 95 -29.80 28.23 -5.58
CA GLY A 95 -29.08 26.99 -5.62
C GLY A 95 -29.96 25.78 -5.26
N ILE A 96 -30.04 24.82 -6.19
CA ILE A 96 -30.90 23.63 -6.07
C ILE A 96 -30.05 22.48 -5.62
N ASP A 97 -30.41 21.85 -4.50
CA ASP A 97 -29.68 20.70 -3.94
C ASP A 97 -29.96 19.48 -4.80
N VAL A 98 -28.87 18.93 -5.37
CA VAL A 98 -28.91 17.76 -6.27
C VAL A 98 -27.98 16.66 -5.82
N TRP A 99 -27.25 16.81 -4.74
CA TRP A 99 -26.32 15.80 -4.25
C TRP A 99 -27.08 14.51 -3.91
N GLY A 100 -26.62 13.41 -4.47
CA GLY A 100 -27.21 12.08 -4.28
C GLY A 100 -28.48 11.83 -5.10
N LEU A 101 -28.96 12.81 -5.86
CA LEU A 101 -30.09 12.62 -6.76
C LEU A 101 -29.67 11.96 -8.08
N THR A 102 -30.56 11.18 -8.65
CA THR A 102 -30.42 10.74 -10.05
C THR A 102 -30.70 11.90 -11.00
N LEU A 103 -30.25 11.76 -12.26
CA LEU A 103 -30.54 12.76 -13.29
C LEU A 103 -32.06 13.05 -13.45
N ALA A 104 -32.89 12.00 -13.35
CA ALA A 104 -34.33 12.14 -13.45
C ALA A 104 -34.93 12.92 -12.27
N GLN A 105 -34.44 12.63 -11.05
CA GLN A 105 -34.87 13.37 -9.84
C GLN A 105 -34.41 14.82 -9.87
N ALA A 106 -33.15 15.06 -10.24
CA ALA A 106 -32.60 16.40 -10.38
C ALA A 106 -33.33 17.20 -11.45
N LYS A 107 -33.69 16.60 -12.60
CA LYS A 107 -34.49 17.20 -13.63
C LYS A 107 -35.89 17.60 -13.08
N ALA A 108 -36.57 16.68 -12.41
CA ALA A 108 -37.90 16.95 -11.86
C ALA A 108 -37.87 18.10 -10.84
N GLN A 109 -36.83 18.15 -10.01
CA GLN A 109 -36.67 19.22 -9.03
C GLN A 109 -36.37 20.57 -9.70
N LEU A 110 -35.52 20.57 -10.75
CA LEU A 110 -35.28 21.79 -11.55
C LEU A 110 -36.54 22.30 -12.24
N GLU A 111 -37.37 21.40 -12.83
CA GLU A 111 -38.66 21.77 -13.47
C GLU A 111 -39.64 22.32 -12.44
N GLN A 112 -39.69 21.76 -11.25
CA GLN A 112 -40.55 22.24 -10.17
C GLN A 112 -40.12 23.64 -9.72
N GLU A 113 -38.85 23.87 -9.45
CA GLU A 113 -38.35 25.17 -9.03
C GLU A 113 -38.52 26.23 -10.14
N LEU A 114 -38.25 25.86 -11.40
CA LEU A 114 -38.45 26.77 -12.53
C LEU A 114 -39.91 27.18 -12.66
N GLY A 115 -40.87 26.28 -12.42
CA GLY A 115 -42.30 26.56 -12.43
C GLY A 115 -42.74 27.63 -11.43
N ASN A 116 -41.96 27.91 -10.38
CA ASN A 116 -42.23 29.02 -9.45
C ASN A 116 -41.89 30.39 -10.04
N PHE A 117 -41.04 30.44 -11.08
CA PHE A 117 -40.58 31.70 -11.69
C PHE A 117 -41.16 31.95 -13.08
N VAL A 118 -41.59 30.90 -13.79
CA VAL A 118 -42.11 30.98 -15.16
C VAL A 118 -43.56 30.51 -15.17
N ARG A 119 -44.44 31.29 -15.82
CA ARG A 119 -45.89 31.04 -15.83
C ARG A 119 -46.29 29.79 -16.65
N GLU A 120 -45.46 29.36 -17.59
CA GLU A 120 -45.70 28.18 -18.40
C GLU A 120 -44.87 27.01 -17.88
N LYS A 121 -45.40 25.77 -17.97
CA LYS A 121 -44.67 24.56 -17.63
C LYS A 121 -43.53 24.39 -18.62
N SER A 122 -42.38 24.88 -18.25
CA SER A 122 -41.16 24.71 -19.04
C SER A 122 -40.59 23.32 -18.80
N GLN A 123 -40.33 22.58 -19.89
CA GLN A 123 -39.61 21.32 -19.82
C GLN A 123 -38.10 21.59 -19.93
N ILE A 124 -37.34 20.87 -19.14
CA ILE A 124 -35.87 20.98 -19.10
C ILE A 124 -35.24 19.76 -19.76
N SER A 125 -34.24 19.98 -20.62
CA SER A 125 -33.29 18.99 -21.02
C SER A 125 -32.09 19.04 -20.05
N LEU A 126 -31.82 17.94 -19.34
CA LEU A 126 -30.68 17.80 -18.42
C LEU A 126 -29.76 16.69 -18.92
N LEU A 127 -28.54 17.04 -19.31
CA LEU A 127 -27.54 16.10 -19.83
C LEU A 127 -26.31 16.09 -18.96
N LEU A 128 -25.82 14.88 -18.65
CA LEU A 128 -24.55 14.68 -17.95
C LEU A 128 -23.42 14.78 -19.00
N ARG A 129 -22.54 15.78 -18.86
CA ARG A 129 -21.41 16.03 -19.76
C ARG A 129 -20.09 15.51 -19.23
N GLY A 130 -19.96 15.36 -17.93
CA GLY A 130 -18.76 14.81 -17.33
C GLY A 130 -18.98 14.35 -15.90
N VAL A 131 -18.39 13.21 -15.57
CA VAL A 131 -18.40 12.64 -14.22
C VAL A 131 -17.06 12.94 -13.56
N ILE A 132 -17.09 13.56 -12.38
CA ILE A 132 -15.94 13.86 -11.55
C ILE A 132 -16.14 13.31 -10.14
N SER A 133 -17.39 13.22 -9.70
CA SER A 133 -17.74 12.80 -8.35
C SER A 133 -17.46 11.32 -8.07
N LYS A 134 -17.55 10.49 -9.10
CA LYS A 134 -17.29 9.04 -9.02
C LYS A 134 -15.94 8.76 -9.66
N ARG A 135 -14.96 8.31 -8.88
CA ARG A 135 -13.59 8.14 -9.35
C ARG A 135 -12.91 6.97 -8.64
N VAL A 136 -11.87 6.43 -9.28
CA VAL A 136 -10.96 5.43 -8.72
C VAL A 136 -9.52 5.92 -8.86
N TRP A 137 -8.66 5.48 -7.99
CA TRP A 137 -7.23 5.73 -8.06
C TRP A 137 -6.50 4.49 -8.57
N ILE A 138 -5.70 4.65 -9.62
CA ILE A 138 -4.82 3.61 -10.14
C ILE A 138 -3.40 4.16 -10.09
N LEU A 139 -2.61 3.64 -9.18
CA LEU A 139 -1.28 4.17 -8.88
C LEU A 139 -0.22 3.07 -8.89
N GLY A 140 1.04 3.50 -8.91
CA GLY A 140 2.20 2.61 -8.93
C GLY A 140 2.69 2.32 -10.34
N ARG A 141 3.09 1.08 -10.61
CA ARG A 141 3.73 0.65 -11.86
C ARG A 141 2.72 0.30 -12.96
N VAL A 142 2.00 1.30 -13.41
CA VAL A 142 1.15 1.29 -14.60
C VAL A 142 1.64 2.34 -15.58
N GLN A 143 1.26 2.25 -16.85
CA GLN A 143 1.72 3.19 -17.88
C GLN A 143 1.32 4.64 -17.56
N THR A 144 0.08 4.85 -17.17
CA THR A 144 -0.47 6.16 -16.81
C THR A 144 -1.12 6.11 -15.44
N PRO A 145 -0.34 6.28 -14.34
CA PRO A 145 -0.92 6.35 -13.01
C PRO A 145 -1.75 7.63 -12.85
N GLY A 146 -2.91 7.52 -12.21
CA GLY A 146 -3.79 8.66 -12.06
C GLY A 146 -5.13 8.36 -11.41
N VAL A 147 -6.01 9.35 -11.51
CA VAL A 147 -7.40 9.27 -11.05
C VAL A 147 -8.30 9.14 -12.28
N TYR A 148 -9.16 8.14 -12.28
CA TYR A 148 -10.03 7.81 -13.39
C TYR A 148 -11.49 7.95 -13.00
N ALA A 149 -12.29 8.59 -13.85
CA ALA A 149 -13.71 8.77 -13.60
C ALA A 149 -14.49 7.48 -13.89
N LEU A 150 -15.39 7.10 -13.01
CA LEU A 150 -16.34 6.00 -13.20
C LEU A 150 -17.66 6.55 -13.74
N ALA A 151 -17.76 6.70 -15.06
CA ALA A 151 -18.97 7.18 -15.72
C ALA A 151 -20.01 6.06 -15.97
N ALA A 152 -19.58 4.81 -15.89
CA ALA A 152 -20.39 3.61 -16.12
C ALA A 152 -19.88 2.46 -15.23
N PRO A 153 -20.65 1.39 -15.06
CA PRO A 153 -20.17 0.18 -14.42
C PRO A 153 -18.90 -0.32 -15.13
N THR A 154 -17.79 -0.34 -14.41
CA THR A 154 -16.46 -0.60 -14.96
C THR A 154 -15.80 -1.73 -14.18
N THR A 155 -15.20 -2.66 -14.90
CA THR A 155 -14.47 -3.76 -14.30
C THR A 155 -13.02 -3.37 -13.97
N LEU A 156 -12.40 -4.15 -13.09
CA LEU A 156 -11.00 -3.96 -12.74
C LEU A 156 -10.07 -4.03 -13.96
N LEU A 157 -10.35 -4.97 -14.89
CA LEU A 157 -9.54 -5.14 -16.10
C LEU A 157 -9.67 -3.95 -17.05
N GLU A 158 -10.89 -3.40 -17.22
CA GLU A 158 -11.11 -2.17 -18.00
C GLU A 158 -10.37 -0.98 -17.41
N ALA A 159 -10.43 -0.80 -16.10
CA ALA A 159 -9.73 0.29 -15.42
C ALA A 159 -8.21 0.18 -15.55
N ILE A 160 -7.65 -1.04 -15.44
CA ILE A 160 -6.23 -1.29 -15.72
C ILE A 160 -5.90 -0.94 -17.18
N SER A 161 -6.80 -1.26 -18.12
CA SER A 161 -6.62 -0.92 -19.54
C SER A 161 -6.64 0.59 -19.79
N TRP A 162 -7.45 1.36 -19.05
CA TRP A 162 -7.42 2.84 -19.11
C TRP A 162 -6.07 3.40 -18.64
N ALA A 163 -5.46 2.76 -17.62
CA ALA A 163 -4.12 3.11 -17.18
C ALA A 163 -3.00 2.64 -18.14
N GLY A 164 -3.35 2.10 -19.32
CA GLY A 164 -2.39 1.59 -20.30
C GLY A 164 -1.81 0.23 -19.96
N GLY A 165 -2.37 -0.46 -18.95
CA GLY A 165 -1.85 -1.73 -18.44
C GLY A 165 -0.75 -1.54 -17.40
N THR A 166 -0.29 -2.67 -16.84
CA THR A 166 0.85 -2.71 -15.92
C THR A 166 2.16 -2.70 -16.70
N LEU A 167 3.20 -2.10 -16.12
CA LEU A 167 4.55 -2.15 -16.69
C LEU A 167 5.06 -3.60 -16.65
N ALA A 168 5.24 -4.20 -17.83
CA ALA A 168 5.68 -5.58 -18.01
C ALA A 168 6.94 -5.64 -18.88
N LEU A 169 7.64 -6.78 -18.83
CA LEU A 169 8.91 -7.05 -19.53
C LEU A 169 8.89 -6.90 -21.07
N THR A 170 7.75 -6.68 -21.70
CA THR A 170 7.64 -6.59 -23.15
C THR A 170 8.39 -5.41 -23.77
N SER A 171 8.76 -4.42 -22.98
CA SER A 171 9.52 -3.23 -23.40
C SER A 171 11.05 -3.39 -23.35
N TYR A 172 11.57 -4.60 -23.10
CA TYR A 172 13.01 -4.83 -22.89
C TYR A 172 13.89 -4.43 -24.08
N ARG A 173 13.33 -4.44 -25.28
CA ARG A 173 14.09 -4.15 -26.50
C ARG A 173 14.32 -2.65 -26.74
N ASP A 174 13.43 -1.83 -26.19
CA ASP A 174 13.51 -0.36 -26.34
C ASP A 174 14.21 0.30 -25.13
N GLN A 175 14.29 -0.40 -23.99
CA GLN A 175 14.90 0.11 -22.76
C GLN A 175 16.43 0.06 -22.75
N GLU A 176 17.06 -0.94 -23.39
CA GLU A 176 18.51 -0.96 -23.54
C GLU A 176 19.03 0.23 -24.36
N ALA A 177 18.22 0.71 -25.30
CA ALA A 177 18.55 1.88 -26.12
C ALA A 177 18.34 3.21 -25.39
N ALA A 178 17.47 3.26 -24.37
CA ALA A 178 17.09 4.47 -23.65
C ALA A 178 17.77 4.63 -22.26
N GLY A 179 18.46 3.61 -21.77
CA GLY A 179 19.09 3.65 -20.43
C GLY A 179 18.13 3.79 -19.27
N ILE A 180 16.83 3.52 -19.48
CA ILE A 180 15.77 3.66 -18.49
C ILE A 180 15.50 2.28 -17.87
N ASN A 181 15.93 2.09 -16.63
CA ASN A 181 15.52 0.93 -15.82
C ASN A 181 14.10 1.16 -15.32
N GLU A 182 13.09 0.91 -16.15
CA GLU A 182 11.71 0.89 -15.69
C GLU A 182 11.48 -0.34 -14.81
N GLU A 183 11.15 -0.09 -13.56
CA GLU A 183 10.80 -1.15 -12.62
C GLU A 183 9.42 -1.72 -12.98
N LEU A 184 9.36 -3.04 -13.10
CA LEU A 184 8.12 -3.76 -13.42
C LEU A 184 7.10 -3.72 -12.26
N ALA A 185 5.84 -4.00 -12.58
CA ALA A 185 4.81 -4.17 -11.57
C ALA A 185 4.93 -5.53 -10.87
N ASP A 186 4.87 -5.55 -9.54
CA ASP A 186 4.73 -6.78 -8.75
C ASP A 186 3.25 -7.17 -8.61
N LEU A 187 2.77 -8.03 -9.50
CA LEU A 187 1.38 -8.48 -9.51
C LEU A 187 0.98 -9.30 -8.26
N ARG A 188 1.94 -9.92 -7.58
CA ARG A 188 1.66 -10.70 -6.37
C ARG A 188 1.37 -9.82 -5.17
N ARG A 189 1.88 -8.59 -5.19
CA ARG A 189 1.72 -7.59 -4.14
C ARG A 189 0.81 -6.44 -4.54
N SER A 190 0.24 -6.51 -5.74
CA SER A 190 -0.78 -5.57 -6.17
C SER A 190 -2.07 -5.80 -5.39
N PHE A 191 -2.77 -4.73 -5.11
CA PHE A 191 -3.96 -4.81 -4.27
C PHE A 191 -5.01 -3.75 -4.64
N VAL A 192 -6.24 -4.03 -4.20
CA VAL A 192 -7.36 -3.07 -4.21
C VAL A 192 -7.83 -2.83 -2.79
N ILE A 193 -8.02 -1.56 -2.44
CA ILE A 193 -8.66 -1.15 -1.19
C ILE A 193 -10.03 -0.58 -1.52
N ARG A 194 -11.05 -1.04 -0.80
CA ARG A 194 -12.43 -0.54 -0.84
C ARG A 194 -12.87 -0.23 0.58
N GLU A 195 -13.33 0.98 0.86
CA GLU A 195 -13.78 1.39 2.19
C GLU A 195 -12.74 1.09 3.30
N GLY A 196 -11.46 1.25 3.00
CA GLY A 196 -10.36 0.96 3.94
C GLY A 196 -10.07 -0.52 4.15
N LYS A 197 -10.72 -1.43 3.40
CA LYS A 197 -10.50 -2.87 3.47
C LYS A 197 -9.78 -3.38 2.23
N LEU A 198 -8.84 -4.29 2.45
CA LEU A 198 -8.17 -5.00 1.36
C LEU A 198 -9.14 -6.00 0.72
N LEU A 199 -9.27 -5.95 -0.61
CA LEU A 199 -10.03 -6.96 -1.35
C LEU A 199 -9.15 -8.17 -1.69
N PRO A 200 -9.68 -9.40 -1.62
CA PRO A 200 -8.94 -10.65 -1.83
C PRO A 200 -8.80 -10.95 -3.34
N ILE A 201 -8.13 -10.08 -4.07
CA ILE A 201 -7.96 -10.18 -5.52
C ILE A 201 -6.54 -10.64 -5.83
N ASN A 202 -6.43 -11.61 -6.72
CA ASN A 202 -5.17 -12.10 -7.24
C ASN A 202 -4.90 -11.54 -8.62
N PHE A 203 -4.07 -10.50 -8.71
CA PHE A 203 -3.72 -9.85 -9.97
C PHE A 203 -2.92 -10.75 -10.91
N SER A 204 -2.09 -11.67 -10.38
CA SER A 204 -1.35 -12.61 -11.21
C SER A 204 -2.29 -13.57 -11.93
N ARG A 205 -3.31 -14.08 -11.25
CA ARG A 205 -4.34 -14.92 -11.86
C ARG A 205 -5.17 -14.16 -12.89
N LEU A 206 -5.55 -12.92 -12.56
CA LEU A 206 -6.32 -12.07 -13.46
C LEU A 206 -5.56 -11.76 -14.75
N LEU A 207 -4.32 -11.28 -14.66
CA LEU A 207 -3.59 -10.71 -15.78
C LEU A 207 -2.73 -11.73 -16.53
N ASN A 208 -2.14 -12.72 -15.84
CA ASN A 208 -1.28 -13.71 -16.47
C ASN A 208 -2.03 -14.99 -16.86
N GLU A 209 -3.03 -15.40 -16.06
CA GLU A 209 -3.78 -16.64 -16.29
C GLU A 209 -5.15 -16.40 -16.94
N GLY A 210 -5.61 -15.13 -17.00
CA GLY A 210 -6.91 -14.78 -17.57
C GLY A 210 -8.11 -15.20 -16.71
N ASP A 211 -7.91 -15.37 -15.40
CA ASP A 211 -8.96 -15.79 -14.47
C ASP A 211 -9.95 -14.66 -14.20
N LEU A 212 -11.04 -14.62 -14.96
CA LEU A 212 -12.09 -13.61 -14.84
C LEU A 212 -12.88 -13.68 -13.53
N SER A 213 -12.71 -14.73 -12.70
CA SER A 213 -13.29 -14.76 -11.37
C SER A 213 -12.68 -13.69 -10.44
N GLN A 214 -11.53 -13.12 -10.83
CA GLN A 214 -10.86 -12.01 -10.14
C GLN A 214 -11.28 -10.62 -10.68
N ASN A 215 -12.03 -10.58 -11.80
CA ASN A 215 -12.39 -9.35 -12.48
C ASN A 215 -13.66 -8.72 -11.89
N ILE A 216 -13.51 -8.06 -10.74
CA ILE A 216 -14.60 -7.40 -10.03
C ILE A 216 -15.01 -6.09 -10.70
N TYR A 217 -16.26 -5.65 -10.46
CA TYR A 217 -16.68 -4.29 -10.74
C TYR A 217 -16.15 -3.33 -9.68
N LEU A 218 -15.64 -2.20 -10.14
CA LEU A 218 -15.11 -1.15 -9.29
C LEU A 218 -16.25 -0.30 -8.71
N GLN A 219 -16.00 0.24 -7.54
CA GLN A 219 -16.86 1.20 -6.88
C GLN A 219 -16.14 2.55 -6.74
N PRO A 220 -16.87 3.64 -6.62
CA PRO A 220 -16.27 4.94 -6.31
C PRO A 220 -15.37 4.85 -5.08
N ASP A 221 -14.25 5.56 -5.16
CA ASP A 221 -13.22 5.61 -4.13
C ASP A 221 -12.42 4.30 -3.93
N ASP A 222 -12.51 3.33 -4.86
CA ASP A 222 -11.58 2.21 -4.90
C ASP A 222 -10.16 2.70 -5.18
N PHE A 223 -9.22 2.16 -4.43
CA PHE A 223 -7.80 2.45 -4.57
C PHE A 223 -7.05 1.21 -5.06
N ILE A 224 -6.46 1.30 -6.25
CA ILE A 224 -5.73 0.21 -6.91
C ILE A 224 -4.25 0.58 -6.94
N TYR A 225 -3.41 -0.31 -6.46
CA TYR A 225 -1.97 -0.04 -6.40
C TYR A 225 -1.14 -1.20 -6.93
N PHE A 226 -0.21 -0.85 -7.81
CA PHE A 226 0.79 -1.76 -8.38
C PHE A 226 2.19 -1.38 -7.87
N PRO A 227 2.72 -2.07 -6.84
CA PRO A 227 4.07 -1.81 -6.38
C PRO A 227 5.10 -2.18 -7.45
N ALA A 228 6.29 -1.61 -7.33
CA ALA A 228 7.41 -2.00 -8.17
C ALA A 228 7.84 -3.44 -7.87
N ALA A 229 8.08 -4.22 -8.91
CA ALA A 229 8.79 -5.48 -8.81
C ALA A 229 10.30 -5.22 -8.70
N THR A 230 10.69 -4.27 -7.86
CA THR A 230 12.11 -3.96 -7.69
C THR A 230 12.80 -5.19 -7.17
N ALA A 231 13.77 -5.61 -7.92
CA ALA A 231 14.58 -6.73 -7.58
C ALA A 231 15.04 -6.62 -6.12
N ARG A 232 14.61 -7.57 -5.29
CA ARG A 232 15.24 -7.88 -4.01
C ARG A 232 15.04 -6.86 -2.88
N GLU A 233 13.85 -6.36 -2.66
CA GLU A 233 13.52 -5.66 -1.43
C GLU A 233 12.80 -6.55 -0.41
N ILE A 234 13.05 -6.27 0.86
CA ILE A 234 12.33 -6.81 2.02
C ILE A 234 11.67 -5.64 2.72
N TYR A 235 10.45 -5.81 3.17
CA TYR A 235 9.75 -4.77 3.92
C TYR A 235 9.88 -5.02 5.42
N VAL A 236 10.45 -4.07 6.17
CA VAL A 236 10.56 -4.16 7.63
C VAL A 236 9.60 -3.15 8.24
N LEU A 237 8.63 -3.65 8.99
CA LEU A 237 7.48 -2.89 9.49
C LEU A 237 7.26 -3.10 11.00
N GLY A 238 6.41 -2.26 11.58
CA GLY A 238 6.00 -2.36 12.99
C GLY A 238 6.94 -1.64 13.94
N ALA A 239 7.28 -2.26 15.07
CA ALA A 239 8.04 -1.67 16.18
C ALA A 239 9.55 -1.62 15.90
N VAL A 240 9.95 -1.02 14.78
CA VAL A 240 11.33 -0.72 14.40
C VAL A 240 11.56 0.78 14.35
N ALA A 241 12.81 1.22 14.45
CA ALA A 241 13.13 2.64 14.48
C ALA A 241 12.72 3.37 13.20
N GLN A 242 12.89 2.71 12.04
CA GLN A 242 12.45 3.23 10.75
C GLN A 242 11.80 2.11 9.92
N PRO A 243 10.47 1.97 9.93
CA PRO A 243 9.78 1.08 9.02
C PRO A 243 10.04 1.49 7.57
N ARG A 244 10.62 0.57 6.78
CA ARG A 244 11.08 0.89 5.41
C ARG A 244 11.31 -0.37 4.57
N PRO A 245 11.31 -0.25 3.22
CA PRO A 245 11.90 -1.25 2.38
C PRO A 245 13.42 -1.28 2.57
N VAL A 246 13.99 -2.46 2.58
CA VAL A 246 15.43 -2.75 2.74
C VAL A 246 15.87 -3.60 1.56
N LEU A 247 16.99 -3.23 0.93
CA LEU A 247 17.56 -4.04 -0.14
C LEU A 247 17.98 -5.43 0.38
N TYR A 248 17.52 -6.48 -0.29
CA TYR A 248 17.90 -7.84 0.01
C TYR A 248 19.33 -8.11 -0.43
N SER A 249 20.12 -8.69 0.43
CA SER A 249 21.41 -9.29 0.09
C SER A 249 21.34 -10.81 0.23
N GLU A 250 22.19 -11.52 -0.50
CA GLU A 250 22.26 -12.98 -0.41
C GLU A 250 22.48 -13.43 1.04
N ASN A 251 21.71 -14.43 1.48
CA ASN A 251 21.71 -14.95 2.85
C ASN A 251 21.30 -13.95 3.95
N MET A 252 20.56 -12.89 3.60
CA MET A 252 20.04 -11.95 4.59
C MET A 252 19.06 -12.64 5.52
N GLY A 253 19.30 -12.56 6.83
CA GLY A 253 18.40 -13.04 7.86
C GLY A 253 17.52 -11.94 8.46
N VAL A 254 16.60 -12.32 9.36
CA VAL A 254 15.72 -11.39 10.08
C VAL A 254 16.52 -10.38 10.88
N ALA A 255 17.64 -10.80 11.50
CA ALA A 255 18.48 -9.92 12.29
C ALA A 255 19.10 -8.80 11.43
N ALA A 256 19.61 -9.14 10.25
CA ALA A 256 20.17 -8.17 9.33
C ALA A 256 19.10 -7.21 8.79
N ALA A 257 17.90 -7.71 8.48
CA ALA A 257 16.79 -6.89 8.01
C ALA A 257 16.34 -5.86 9.06
N VAL A 258 16.16 -6.29 10.31
CA VAL A 258 15.79 -5.40 11.42
C VAL A 258 16.91 -4.40 11.71
N ALA A 259 18.17 -4.80 11.65
CA ALA A 259 19.32 -3.89 11.80
C ALA A 259 19.33 -2.81 10.70
N SER A 260 19.01 -3.17 9.46
CA SER A 260 18.92 -2.24 8.33
C SER A 260 17.74 -1.25 8.46
N ALA A 261 16.75 -1.57 9.30
CA ALA A 261 15.68 -0.68 9.73
C ALA A 261 16.03 0.11 11.01
N TYR A 262 17.31 0.22 11.35
CA TYR A 262 17.85 0.88 12.55
C TYR A 262 17.45 0.24 13.87
N GLY A 263 17.15 -1.06 13.86
CA GLY A 263 16.82 -1.83 15.04
C GLY A 263 15.38 -1.65 15.53
N THR A 264 15.10 -2.23 16.69
CA THR A 264 13.77 -2.20 17.32
C THR A 264 13.65 -1.06 18.31
N ILE A 265 12.43 -0.51 18.46
CA ILE A 265 12.15 0.55 19.46
C ILE A 265 11.73 -0.05 20.81
N LYS A 266 11.70 0.81 21.83
CA LYS A 266 11.23 0.45 23.17
C LYS A 266 9.77 -0.01 23.12
N GLY A 267 9.47 -1.16 23.71
CA GLY A 267 8.13 -1.77 23.66
C GLY A 267 7.92 -2.78 22.54
N ALA A 268 8.91 -3.01 21.67
CA ALA A 268 8.84 -4.07 20.67
C ALA A 268 8.75 -5.45 21.32
N TYR A 269 7.85 -6.30 20.82
CA TYR A 269 7.69 -7.68 21.29
C TYR A 269 8.54 -8.65 20.48
N LEU A 270 9.78 -8.86 20.92
CA LEU A 270 10.82 -9.53 20.15
C LEU A 270 10.66 -11.06 20.00
N ARG A 271 9.80 -11.69 20.81
CA ARG A 271 9.60 -13.15 20.75
C ARG A 271 8.64 -13.60 19.65
N HIS A 272 7.97 -12.67 18.98
CA HIS A 272 6.94 -12.99 17.98
C HIS A 272 7.08 -12.12 16.74
N VAL A 273 8.30 -11.96 16.26
CA VAL A 273 8.53 -11.29 14.96
C VAL A 273 7.99 -12.19 13.86
N ALA A 274 7.13 -11.64 13.02
CA ALA A 274 6.55 -12.39 11.91
C ALA A 274 7.32 -12.14 10.63
N VAL A 275 7.56 -13.21 9.88
CA VAL A 275 8.00 -13.16 8.49
C VAL A 275 6.83 -13.62 7.64
N VAL A 276 6.36 -12.74 6.75
CA VAL A 276 5.29 -13.05 5.81
C VAL A 276 5.87 -13.19 4.43
N ARG A 277 5.58 -14.31 3.80
CA ARG A 277 6.06 -14.70 2.48
C ARG A 277 4.89 -15.04 1.57
N GLY A 278 5.08 -14.90 0.27
CA GLY A 278 4.05 -15.26 -0.71
C GLY A 278 3.19 -14.08 -1.15
N SER A 279 1.99 -14.38 -1.65
CA SER A 279 1.04 -13.37 -2.10
C SER A 279 0.16 -12.85 -0.96
N LEU A 280 -0.41 -11.64 -1.13
CA LEU A 280 -1.23 -11.01 -0.09
C LEU A 280 -2.58 -11.73 0.13
N ASP A 281 -3.05 -12.46 -0.85
CA ASP A 281 -4.27 -13.28 -0.78
C ASP A 281 -4.05 -14.63 -0.09
N HIS A 282 -2.81 -15.16 -0.14
CA HIS A 282 -2.42 -16.43 0.50
C HIS A 282 -1.04 -16.29 1.18
N PRO A 283 -0.94 -15.52 2.28
CA PRO A 283 0.31 -15.32 2.96
C PRO A 283 0.74 -16.56 3.76
N GLU A 284 2.01 -16.91 3.65
CA GLU A 284 2.68 -17.86 4.54
C GLU A 284 3.36 -17.10 5.66
N ILE A 285 3.12 -17.47 6.92
CA ILE A 285 3.65 -16.76 8.08
C ILE A 285 4.53 -17.67 8.91
N ALA A 286 5.75 -17.20 9.17
CA ALA A 286 6.66 -17.77 10.15
C ALA A 286 6.78 -16.84 11.35
N ILE A 287 6.71 -17.38 12.56
CA ILE A 287 6.96 -16.63 13.81
C ILE A 287 8.37 -16.95 14.29
N VAL A 288 9.13 -15.88 14.54
CA VAL A 288 10.54 -15.92 14.92
C VAL A 288 10.73 -15.36 16.32
N ASP A 289 11.42 -16.09 17.20
CA ASP A 289 11.93 -15.51 18.43
C ASP A 289 13.21 -14.71 18.14
N TYR A 290 13.04 -13.47 17.70
CA TYR A 290 14.13 -12.58 17.38
C TYR A 290 15.05 -12.34 18.59
N LYS A 291 14.50 -12.40 19.82
CA LYS A 291 15.32 -12.28 21.03
C LYS A 291 16.30 -13.44 21.18
N ALA A 292 15.88 -14.65 20.88
CA ALA A 292 16.74 -15.84 20.88
C ALA A 292 17.78 -15.78 19.74
N VAL A 293 17.39 -15.27 18.56
CA VAL A 293 18.31 -15.09 17.43
C VAL A 293 19.45 -14.13 17.76
N ILE A 294 19.16 -12.93 18.29
CA ILE A 294 20.22 -11.96 18.63
C ILE A 294 21.11 -12.40 19.78
N ARG A 295 20.68 -13.38 20.59
CA ARG A 295 21.50 -13.99 21.65
C ARG A 295 22.32 -15.17 21.17
N GLY A 296 22.12 -15.62 19.93
CA GLY A 296 22.75 -16.83 19.41
C GLY A 296 22.17 -18.13 19.98
N GLU A 297 21.00 -18.07 20.62
CA GLU A 297 20.28 -19.22 21.17
C GLU A 297 19.44 -19.95 20.11
N ALA A 298 19.07 -19.26 19.03
CA ALA A 298 18.34 -19.79 17.89
C ALA A 298 19.01 -19.41 16.57
N ALA A 299 18.77 -20.21 15.54
CA ALA A 299 19.21 -19.90 14.18
C ALA A 299 18.35 -18.76 13.61
N ASP A 300 18.99 -17.85 12.87
CA ASP A 300 18.28 -16.85 12.10
C ASP A 300 17.57 -17.48 10.89
N ILE A 301 16.45 -16.91 10.48
CA ILE A 301 15.70 -17.38 9.32
C ILE A 301 16.19 -16.63 8.08
N PRO A 302 16.63 -17.36 7.03
CA PRO A 302 16.97 -16.74 5.77
C PRO A 302 15.71 -16.15 5.12
N LEU A 303 15.80 -14.88 4.79
CA LEU A 303 14.75 -14.16 4.10
C LEU A 303 14.84 -14.40 2.59
N GLN A 304 13.74 -14.17 1.90
CA GLN A 304 13.67 -14.15 0.45
C GLN A 304 13.28 -12.75 -0.02
N PRO A 305 13.61 -12.38 -1.26
CA PRO A 305 13.11 -11.16 -1.85
C PRO A 305 11.58 -11.07 -1.70
N HIS A 306 11.10 -9.88 -1.35
CA HIS A 306 9.69 -9.58 -1.11
C HIS A 306 9.10 -10.10 0.20
N ASP A 307 9.88 -10.69 1.11
CA ASP A 307 9.39 -10.99 2.45
C ASP A 307 9.02 -9.71 3.21
N ILE A 308 7.99 -9.80 4.06
CA ILE A 308 7.63 -8.75 5.01
C ILE A 308 8.03 -9.21 6.40
N VAL A 309 8.93 -8.47 7.04
CA VAL A 309 9.32 -8.66 8.43
C VAL A 309 8.53 -7.68 9.29
N TYR A 310 7.65 -8.19 10.13
CA TYR A 310 6.83 -7.38 11.02
C TYR A 310 7.22 -7.59 12.47
N VAL A 311 7.65 -6.51 13.13
CA VAL A 311 7.96 -6.49 14.56
C VAL A 311 6.75 -5.96 15.33
N PRO A 312 6.08 -6.77 16.18
CA PRO A 312 4.87 -6.33 16.87
C PRO A 312 5.16 -5.52 18.13
N PHE A 313 4.17 -4.72 18.59
CA PHE A 313 4.17 -4.07 19.90
C PHE A 313 3.61 -4.96 21.01
N SER A 314 2.82 -5.98 20.66
CA SER A 314 2.20 -6.89 21.61
C SER A 314 2.07 -8.30 21.03
N PRO A 315 2.01 -9.35 21.88
CA PRO A 315 1.82 -10.71 21.39
C PRO A 315 0.39 -10.90 20.86
N TYR A 316 0.26 -11.38 19.64
CA TYR A 316 -1.03 -11.78 19.07
C TYR A 316 -1.27 -13.27 19.32
N ARG A 317 -2.45 -13.60 19.84
CA ARG A 317 -2.82 -15.00 20.15
C ARG A 317 -3.24 -15.82 18.93
N TYR A 318 -3.67 -15.14 17.85
CA TYR A 318 -4.21 -15.80 16.66
C TYR A 318 -3.45 -15.38 15.42
N LEU A 319 -2.91 -16.35 14.68
CA LEU A 319 -2.16 -16.12 13.45
C LEU A 319 -2.97 -15.36 12.37
N VAL A 320 -4.27 -15.62 12.27
CA VAL A 320 -5.15 -14.93 11.30
C VAL A 320 -5.20 -13.42 11.57
N LYS A 321 -5.41 -13.02 12.84
CA LYS A 321 -5.39 -11.58 13.20
C LYS A 321 -4.03 -10.95 12.98
N TYR A 322 -2.98 -11.75 13.13
CA TYR A 322 -1.61 -11.31 12.89
C TYR A 322 -1.36 -11.02 11.41
N ALA A 323 -1.79 -11.94 10.53
CA ALA A 323 -1.73 -11.77 9.10
C ALA A 323 -2.49 -10.51 8.65
N GLU A 324 -3.71 -10.35 9.11
CA GLU A 324 -4.57 -9.20 8.78
C GLU A 324 -3.92 -7.87 9.18
N VAL A 325 -3.35 -7.78 10.40
CA VAL A 325 -2.65 -6.58 10.86
C VAL A 325 -1.41 -6.27 10.01
N ILE A 326 -0.62 -7.31 9.67
CA ILE A 326 0.58 -7.12 8.86
C ILE A 326 0.22 -6.66 7.45
N VAL A 327 -0.73 -7.33 6.81
CA VAL A 327 -1.19 -6.98 5.45
C VAL A 327 -1.76 -5.56 5.43
N ASN A 328 -2.60 -5.19 6.39
CA ASN A 328 -3.15 -3.84 6.49
C ASN A 328 -2.06 -2.79 6.75
N THR A 329 -1.05 -3.11 7.56
CA THR A 329 0.09 -2.21 7.81
C THR A 329 0.93 -2.03 6.54
N PHE A 330 1.20 -3.11 5.81
CA PHE A 330 1.91 -3.05 4.53
C PHE A 330 1.15 -2.23 3.49
N VAL A 331 -0.14 -2.49 3.33
CA VAL A 331 -1.02 -1.78 2.41
C VAL A 331 -1.06 -0.29 2.75
N SER A 332 -1.23 0.07 4.02
CA SER A 332 -1.24 1.46 4.48
C SER A 332 0.10 2.16 4.21
N ALA A 333 1.23 1.50 4.50
CA ALA A 333 2.56 2.04 4.24
C ALA A 333 2.82 2.24 2.73
N SER A 334 2.39 1.28 1.90
CA SER A 334 2.53 1.36 0.43
C SER A 334 1.65 2.46 -0.17
N ALA A 335 0.42 2.62 0.32
CA ALA A 335 -0.51 3.65 -0.13
C ALA A 335 -0.03 5.08 0.19
N ILE A 336 0.54 5.29 1.39
CA ILE A 336 1.12 6.58 1.79
C ILE A 336 2.31 6.93 0.87
N ASN A 337 3.19 5.97 0.59
CA ASN A 337 4.33 6.20 -0.31
C ASN A 337 3.90 6.50 -1.74
N ALA A 338 2.86 5.83 -2.24
CA ALA A 338 2.31 6.08 -3.57
C ALA A 338 1.68 7.49 -3.66
N GLY A 339 0.94 7.90 -2.65
CA GLY A 339 0.34 9.24 -2.57
C GLY A 339 1.41 10.34 -2.62
N THR A 340 2.48 10.22 -1.84
CA THR A 340 3.58 11.19 -1.85
C THR A 340 4.34 11.19 -3.17
N ALA A 341 4.57 10.04 -3.81
CA ALA A 341 5.25 9.95 -5.11
C ALA A 341 4.43 10.58 -6.25
N ALA A 342 3.10 10.51 -6.20
CA ALA A 342 2.22 11.11 -7.20
C ALA A 342 2.25 12.65 -7.17
N PHE A 343 2.53 13.26 -6.01
CA PHE A 343 2.61 14.71 -5.83
C PHE A 343 4.01 15.29 -5.98
N THR A 344 5.07 14.46 -5.90
CA THR A 344 6.45 14.91 -6.04
C THR A 344 7.04 14.48 -7.38
N LYS A 345 6.71 15.20 -8.44
CA LYS A 345 7.38 15.08 -9.75
C LYS A 345 8.73 15.83 -9.78
N GLN A 346 9.50 15.78 -8.69
CA GLN A 346 10.87 16.28 -8.66
C GLN A 346 11.81 15.18 -8.15
N PRO A 347 12.93 14.92 -8.86
CA PRO A 347 13.93 13.96 -8.41
C PRO A 347 14.75 14.63 -7.29
N THR A 348 14.34 14.44 -6.05
CA THR A 348 15.19 14.72 -4.89
C THR A 348 15.58 13.40 -4.25
N ALA A 349 16.88 13.13 -4.32
CA ALA A 349 17.50 12.05 -3.57
C ALA A 349 17.15 12.20 -2.07
N GLY A 350 16.56 11.16 -1.48
CA GLY A 350 16.37 11.07 -0.03
C GLY A 350 14.95 11.38 0.46
N ALA A 351 13.91 10.75 -0.09
CA ALA A 351 12.58 10.78 0.53
C ALA A 351 12.52 9.75 1.68
N GLY A 352 12.65 10.23 2.91
CA GLY A 352 12.35 9.45 4.10
C GLY A 352 10.86 9.14 4.19
N ILE A 353 10.52 7.91 4.56
CA ILE A 353 9.14 7.48 4.80
C ILE A 353 8.66 8.10 6.11
N PHE A 354 7.74 9.04 6.06
CA PHE A 354 7.03 9.51 7.23
C PHE A 354 5.80 8.65 7.47
N ILE A 355 5.80 7.87 8.54
CA ILE A 355 4.60 7.23 9.07
C ILE A 355 4.05 8.15 10.17
N PRO A 356 2.85 8.72 10.03
CA PRO A 356 2.26 9.50 11.11
C PRO A 356 1.84 8.56 12.24
N ILE A 357 2.53 8.62 13.36
CA ILE A 357 2.11 8.03 14.62
C ILE A 357 1.37 9.14 15.39
N GLY A 358 0.04 9.11 15.35
CA GLY A 358 -0.82 9.93 16.21
C GLY A 358 -0.93 11.41 15.84
N SER A 359 -2.15 11.82 15.56
CA SER A 359 -2.75 13.18 15.56
C SER A 359 -1.79 14.37 15.61
N GLY A 360 -1.55 14.99 14.46
CA GLY A 360 -0.94 16.32 14.37
C GLY A 360 -0.09 16.49 13.13
N ILE A 361 -0.70 16.92 12.02
CA ILE A 361 0.04 17.38 10.84
C ILE A 361 0.61 18.76 11.16
N GLN A 362 1.92 18.84 11.45
CA GLN A 362 2.64 20.10 11.34
C GLN A 362 3.32 20.13 9.97
N VAL A 363 2.78 20.96 9.10
CA VAL A 363 3.44 21.33 7.83
C VAL A 363 4.56 22.31 8.16
N ILE A 364 5.80 21.86 8.08
CA ILE A 364 6.96 22.75 8.14
C ILE A 364 7.13 23.33 6.72
N PRO A 365 7.01 24.64 6.51
CA PRO A 365 7.22 25.24 5.21
C PRO A 365 8.71 25.12 4.81
N PRO A 366 9.04 25.03 3.50
CA PRO A 366 10.42 24.98 3.03
C PRO A 366 11.16 26.27 3.38
N VAL A 367 12.34 26.10 3.96
CA VAL A 367 13.27 27.21 4.25
C VAL A 367 13.75 27.77 2.91
N SER A 368 13.49 29.04 2.67
CA SER A 368 14.00 29.77 1.50
C SER A 368 15.53 29.87 1.56
N PRO A 369 16.26 29.67 0.45
CA PRO A 369 17.69 29.86 0.45
C PRO A 369 18.01 31.35 0.67
N PRO A 370 19.14 31.68 1.34
CA PRO A 370 19.56 33.07 1.56
C PRO A 370 19.89 33.76 0.24
N PRO A 371 19.68 35.08 0.15
CA PRO A 371 20.01 35.84 -1.07
C PRO A 371 21.52 35.85 -1.30
N VAL A 372 21.90 35.57 -2.55
CA VAL A 372 23.29 35.70 -3.02
C VAL A 372 23.55 37.19 -3.21
N HIS A 373 24.53 37.73 -2.49
CA HIS A 373 25.13 39.04 -2.71
C HIS A 373 26.27 38.95 -3.73
#